data_cf3ff01b4b4cb5099d659170d6b22a7a
#
_entry.id   cf3ff01b4b4cb5099d659170d6b22a7a
#
_cell.length_a   1.000
_cell.length_b   1.000
_cell.length_c   1.000
_cell.angle_alpha   90.00
_cell.angle_beta   90.00
_cell.angle_gamma   90.00
#
_symmetry.space_group_name_H-M   'P 1'
#
loop_
_entity.id
_entity.type
_entity.pdbx_description
1 polymer ?
#
loop_
_entity_poly.entity_id
_entity_poly.type
_entity_poly.pdbx_seq_one_letter_code
_entity_poly.pdbx_strand_id
1 'polypeptide(L)'
;MKKYFLILFAFYICILPVNSQIITGGVEYDEQSAQQEILNSPIQTLNSSLISPNLFDKNRQENLRSLLNGNVDLKDRTLASFSDGTYGVIYKNNPTNVWYYTNSGNLMHFEVKTSLSYPYRTYKYAPNSKLVNMSLRISDKESYIFDKQGNMIAHWLGRNCYNSKGEIIMRRKIYD
;
A
#
# COMPACT_ATOMS: atom_id res chain seq x y z
N MET A 1 16.81 57.03 -39.16
CA MET A 1 15.91 56.41 -38.22
C MET A 1 16.17 54.89 -38.22
N LYS A 2 16.83 54.37 -37.18
CA LYS A 2 17.11 52.93 -37.01
C LYS A 2 16.01 52.31 -36.16
N LYS A 3 15.23 51.38 -36.73
CA LYS A 3 14.23 50.58 -36.01
C LYS A 3 14.91 49.43 -35.27
N TYR A 4 14.90 49.46 -33.97
CA TYR A 4 15.32 48.31 -33.13
C TYR A 4 14.17 47.32 -33.05
N PHE A 5 14.41 46.11 -33.56
CA PHE A 5 13.49 44.98 -33.44
C PHE A 5 13.81 44.29 -32.10
N LEU A 6 12.91 44.42 -31.13
CA LEU A 6 13.02 43.75 -29.81
C LEU A 6 12.48 42.34 -29.97
N ILE A 7 13.37 41.34 -30.00
CA ILE A 7 12.97 39.92 -29.97
C ILE A 7 12.78 39.54 -28.52
N LEU A 8 11.53 39.36 -28.08
CA LEU A 8 11.17 38.78 -26.81
C LEU A 8 11.34 37.26 -26.89
N PHE A 9 12.41 36.74 -26.29
CA PHE A 9 12.56 35.30 -26.05
C PHE A 9 11.69 34.93 -24.84
N ALA A 10 10.52 34.31 -25.06
CA ALA A 10 9.74 33.69 -24.02
C ALA A 10 10.42 32.36 -23.64
N PHE A 11 11.08 32.36 -22.50
CA PHE A 11 11.55 31.11 -21.88
C PHE A 11 10.32 30.36 -21.35
N TYR A 12 9.87 29.36 -22.09
CA TYR A 12 8.95 28.35 -21.60
C TYR A 12 9.75 27.44 -20.65
N ILE A 13 9.69 27.69 -19.36
CA ILE A 13 10.18 26.75 -18.35
C ILE A 13 9.14 25.62 -18.29
N CYS A 14 9.40 24.53 -19.01
CA CYS A 14 8.72 23.27 -18.78
C CYS A 14 9.09 22.79 -17.37
N ILE A 15 8.23 23.03 -16.40
CA ILE A 15 8.29 22.37 -15.09
C ILE A 15 7.85 20.93 -15.35
N LEU A 16 8.80 20.05 -15.66
CA LEU A 16 8.55 18.61 -15.64
C LEU A 16 8.22 18.22 -14.20
N PRO A 17 7.17 17.41 -13.97
CA PRO A 17 6.92 16.88 -12.64
C PRO A 17 8.18 16.11 -12.20
N VAL A 18 8.79 16.53 -11.11
CA VAL A 18 9.88 15.79 -10.49
C VAL A 18 9.23 14.56 -9.85
N ASN A 19 9.21 13.45 -10.58
CA ASN A 19 8.91 12.17 -10.00
C ASN A 19 10.03 11.89 -8.99
N SER A 20 9.70 11.87 -7.70
CA SER A 20 10.64 11.47 -6.65
C SER A 20 10.88 9.97 -6.79
N GLN A 21 11.96 9.61 -7.47
CA GLN A 21 12.38 8.24 -7.65
C GLN A 21 13.11 7.78 -6.38
N ILE A 22 12.69 6.65 -5.83
CA ILE A 22 13.36 6.03 -4.69
C ILE A 22 14.21 4.86 -5.21
N ILE A 23 15.52 4.94 -5.00
CA ILE A 23 16.46 3.87 -5.35
C ILE A 23 16.44 2.83 -4.23
N THR A 24 16.04 1.61 -4.55
CA THR A 24 16.08 0.46 -3.63
C THR A 24 16.89 -0.66 -4.25
N GLY A 25 18.02 -1.01 -3.63
CA GLY A 25 18.90 -2.06 -4.15
C GLY A 25 19.50 -1.78 -5.53
N GLY A 26 19.69 -0.49 -5.91
CA GLY A 26 20.21 -0.08 -7.21
C GLY A 26 19.19 -0.11 -8.35
N VAL A 27 17.93 -0.44 -8.08
CA VAL A 27 16.82 -0.38 -9.04
C VAL A 27 15.97 0.85 -8.73
N GLU A 28 15.75 1.67 -9.75
CA GLU A 28 14.89 2.84 -9.68
C GLU A 28 13.48 2.43 -10.14
N TYR A 29 12.48 2.68 -9.28
CA TYR A 29 11.09 2.36 -9.59
C TYR A 29 10.30 3.63 -9.86
N ASP A 30 9.63 3.65 -11.01
CA ASP A 30 8.52 4.53 -11.33
C ASP A 30 7.24 3.69 -11.49
N GLU A 31 6.13 4.34 -11.83
CA GLU A 31 4.86 3.65 -12.04
C GLU A 31 4.95 2.56 -13.12
N GLN A 32 5.65 2.84 -14.23
CA GLN A 32 5.72 1.93 -15.37
C GLN A 32 6.58 0.69 -15.04
N SER A 33 7.74 0.86 -14.42
CA SER A 33 8.60 -0.25 -14.02
C SER A 33 7.96 -1.09 -12.91
N ALA A 34 7.25 -0.45 -11.97
CA ALA A 34 6.47 -1.14 -10.94
C ALA A 34 5.32 -1.96 -11.55
N GLN A 35 4.64 -1.42 -12.57
CA GLN A 35 3.60 -2.15 -13.30
C GLN A 35 4.15 -3.37 -14.02
N GLN A 36 5.28 -3.23 -14.72
CA GLN A 36 5.93 -4.35 -15.41
C GLN A 36 6.37 -5.44 -14.44
N GLU A 37 6.93 -5.06 -13.29
CA GLU A 37 7.33 -5.99 -12.23
C GLU A 37 6.14 -6.82 -11.72
N ILE A 38 4.96 -6.20 -11.56
CA ILE A 38 3.73 -6.88 -11.15
C ILE A 38 3.20 -7.80 -12.25
N LEU A 39 3.16 -7.35 -13.51
CA LEU A 39 2.64 -8.14 -14.63
C LEU A 39 3.51 -9.37 -14.94
N ASN A 40 4.82 -9.27 -14.76
CA ASN A 40 5.76 -10.37 -14.97
C ASN A 40 5.78 -11.38 -13.82
N SER A 41 4.99 -11.15 -12.77
CA SER A 41 4.98 -12.00 -11.58
C SER A 41 3.85 -13.01 -11.63
N PRO A 42 4.10 -14.27 -11.26
CA PRO A 42 3.02 -15.24 -11.13
C PRO A 42 2.07 -14.80 -10.01
N ILE A 43 0.76 -14.85 -10.29
CA ILE A 43 -0.27 -14.63 -9.26
C ILE A 43 -0.18 -15.78 -8.27
N GLN A 44 -0.02 -15.47 -6.99
CA GLN A 44 -0.02 -16.50 -5.94
C GLN A 44 -1.43 -17.06 -5.75
N THR A 45 -1.53 -18.39 -5.71
CA THR A 45 -2.76 -19.07 -5.28
C THR A 45 -2.76 -19.14 -3.75
N LEU A 46 -3.74 -18.53 -3.11
CA LEU A 46 -3.89 -18.57 -1.68
C LEU A 46 -4.51 -19.90 -1.23
N ASN A 47 -3.89 -20.52 -0.22
CA ASN A 47 -4.51 -21.66 0.45
C ASN A 47 -5.66 -21.14 1.34
N SER A 48 -6.89 -21.61 1.09
CA SER A 48 -8.09 -21.20 1.83
C SER A 48 -8.01 -21.47 3.34
N SER A 49 -7.20 -22.43 3.77
CA SER A 49 -6.98 -22.72 5.20
C SER A 49 -6.29 -21.55 5.93
N LEU A 50 -5.56 -20.68 5.22
CA LEU A 50 -4.94 -19.49 5.79
C LEU A 50 -5.96 -18.39 6.13
N ILE A 51 -7.19 -18.49 5.62
CA ILE A 51 -8.27 -17.53 5.87
C ILE A 51 -9.33 -18.13 6.82
N SER A 52 -8.95 -19.08 7.64
CA SER A 52 -9.92 -19.66 8.61
C SER A 52 -10.44 -18.57 9.55
N PRO A 53 -11.76 -18.39 9.68
CA PRO A 53 -12.37 -17.42 10.61
C PRO A 53 -11.87 -17.57 12.05
N ASN A 54 -11.56 -18.78 12.48
CA ASN A 54 -11.08 -19.07 13.85
C ASN A 54 -9.72 -18.43 14.17
N LEU A 55 -8.88 -18.13 13.18
CA LEU A 55 -7.63 -17.38 13.38
C LEU A 55 -7.88 -15.91 13.73
N PHE A 56 -9.07 -15.38 13.45
CA PHE A 56 -9.37 -13.97 13.49
C PHE A 56 -10.30 -13.55 14.63
N ASP A 57 -11.08 -14.49 15.18
CA ASP A 57 -12.13 -14.18 16.15
C ASP A 57 -11.61 -13.59 17.47
N LYS A 58 -10.45 -14.01 17.92
CA LYS A 58 -9.86 -13.54 19.18
C LYS A 58 -9.43 -12.08 19.22
N ASN A 59 -9.29 -11.42 18.05
CA ASN A 59 -8.63 -10.12 17.95
C ASN A 59 -9.51 -9.00 17.36
N ARG A 60 -10.77 -9.27 17.02
CA ARG A 60 -11.57 -8.36 16.22
C ARG A 60 -11.93 -7.06 16.91
N GLN A 61 -12.62 -7.12 18.05
CA GLN A 61 -13.17 -5.91 18.67
C GLN A 61 -12.27 -5.33 19.76
N GLU A 62 -11.52 -6.19 20.45
CA GLU A 62 -10.62 -5.75 21.51
C GLU A 62 -9.51 -4.83 21.00
N ASN A 63 -8.95 -5.15 19.83
CA ASN A 63 -7.87 -4.36 19.25
C ASN A 63 -8.32 -2.96 18.81
N LEU A 64 -9.52 -2.82 18.27
CA LEU A 64 -10.04 -1.52 17.88
C LEU A 64 -10.35 -0.66 19.10
N ARG A 65 -10.95 -1.22 20.15
CA ARG A 65 -11.19 -0.51 21.42
C ARG A 65 -9.89 -0.11 22.10
N SER A 66 -8.89 -0.98 22.08
CA SER A 66 -7.56 -0.67 22.63
C SER A 66 -6.88 0.45 21.86
N LEU A 67 -6.97 0.48 20.52
CA LEU A 67 -6.48 1.57 19.70
C LEU A 67 -7.14 2.91 20.05
N LEU A 68 -8.46 2.92 20.22
CA LEU A 68 -9.23 4.12 20.53
C LEU A 68 -8.94 4.63 21.95
N ASN A 69 -8.66 3.72 22.88
CA ASN A 69 -8.39 4.05 24.28
C ASN A 69 -6.89 4.27 24.60
N GLY A 70 -6.00 4.13 23.62
CA GLY A 70 -4.56 4.27 23.80
C GLY A 70 -3.89 3.10 24.55
N ASN A 71 -4.62 2.02 24.89
CA ASN A 71 -4.15 0.86 25.62
C ASN A 71 -3.94 -0.34 24.72
N VAL A 72 -3.06 -0.20 23.69
CA VAL A 72 -2.75 -1.30 22.77
C VAL A 72 -1.59 -2.12 23.31
N ASP A 73 -1.80 -3.42 23.54
CA ASP A 73 -0.68 -4.35 23.75
C ASP A 73 -0.07 -4.75 22.40
N LEU A 74 1.05 -4.14 22.07
CA LEU A 74 1.78 -4.34 20.82
C LEU A 74 2.94 -5.33 20.94
N LYS A 75 3.01 -6.11 22.03
CA LYS A 75 4.11 -7.06 22.22
C LYS A 75 4.25 -8.05 21.08
N ASP A 76 3.14 -8.56 20.58
CA ASP A 76 3.09 -9.62 19.57
C ASP A 76 2.66 -9.17 18.18
N ARG A 77 2.32 -7.87 18.00
CA ARG A 77 1.74 -7.36 16.75
C ARG A 77 2.09 -5.91 16.44
N THR A 78 1.89 -5.55 15.17
CA THR A 78 1.84 -4.17 14.68
C THR A 78 0.44 -3.90 14.18
N LEU A 79 -0.09 -2.72 14.46
CA LEU A 79 -1.41 -2.27 14.02
C LEU A 79 -1.27 -1.06 13.08
N ALA A 80 -2.11 -1.01 12.05
CA ALA A 80 -2.30 0.15 11.20
C ALA A 80 -3.78 0.52 11.18
N SER A 81 -4.13 1.74 11.56
CA SER A 81 -5.48 2.28 11.39
C SER A 81 -5.54 3.16 10.14
N PHE A 82 -6.69 3.15 9.47
CA PHE A 82 -6.94 3.91 8.26
C PHE A 82 -8.05 4.95 8.48
N SER A 83 -8.03 6.03 7.67
CA SER A 83 -8.97 7.15 7.81
C SER A 83 -10.43 6.79 7.51
N ASP A 84 -10.68 5.65 6.87
CA ASP A 84 -12.02 5.11 6.64
C ASP A 84 -12.56 4.27 7.82
N GLY A 85 -11.81 4.20 8.93
CA GLY A 85 -12.15 3.44 10.12
C GLY A 85 -11.75 1.96 10.07
N THR A 86 -11.19 1.49 8.95
CA THR A 86 -10.64 0.13 8.86
C THR A 86 -9.28 0.04 9.54
N TYR A 87 -8.81 -1.18 9.81
CA TYR A 87 -7.50 -1.38 10.41
C TYR A 87 -6.84 -2.67 9.92
N GLY A 88 -5.50 -2.69 9.92
CA GLY A 88 -4.68 -3.83 9.57
C GLY A 88 -3.86 -4.33 10.76
N VAL A 89 -3.68 -5.65 10.84
CA VAL A 89 -2.91 -6.33 11.90
C VAL A 89 -1.84 -7.22 11.26
N ILE A 90 -0.61 -7.09 11.76
CA ILE A 90 0.52 -7.97 11.41
C ILE A 90 1.02 -8.59 12.72
N TYR A 91 1.05 -9.91 12.81
CA TYR A 91 1.64 -10.61 13.96
C TYR A 91 3.16 -10.75 13.78
N LYS A 92 3.94 -10.50 14.84
CA LYS A 92 5.42 -10.60 14.80
C LYS A 92 5.92 -12.01 14.53
N ASN A 93 5.15 -13.03 14.92
CA ASN A 93 5.42 -14.44 14.60
C ASN A 93 4.96 -14.86 13.19
N ASN A 94 4.23 -13.99 12.47
CA ASN A 94 3.79 -14.23 11.10
C ASN A 94 3.85 -12.92 10.28
N PRO A 95 5.03 -12.34 10.07
CA PRO A 95 5.20 -10.99 9.51
C PRO A 95 4.91 -10.91 8.00
N THR A 96 4.76 -12.05 7.33
CA THR A 96 4.42 -12.11 5.90
C THR A 96 2.94 -11.91 5.63
N ASN A 97 2.10 -11.97 6.65
CA ASN A 97 0.66 -11.90 6.51
C ASN A 97 0.08 -10.64 7.15
N VAL A 98 -0.92 -10.04 6.52
CA VAL A 98 -1.66 -8.89 7.03
C VAL A 98 -3.15 -9.20 6.99
N TRP A 99 -3.85 -8.97 8.09
CA TRP A 99 -5.30 -9.11 8.20
C TRP A 99 -5.94 -7.73 8.30
N TYR A 100 -6.90 -7.45 7.43
CA TYR A 100 -7.62 -6.18 7.40
C TYR A 100 -9.05 -6.36 7.87
N TYR A 101 -9.48 -5.48 8.75
CA TYR A 101 -10.79 -5.52 9.40
C TYR A 101 -11.57 -4.24 9.18
N THR A 102 -12.90 -4.36 9.16
CA THR A 102 -13.81 -3.23 9.29
C THR A 102 -13.69 -2.63 10.69
N ASN A 103 -14.21 -1.46 10.87
CA ASN A 103 -14.32 -0.80 12.16
C ASN A 103 -15.18 -1.63 13.18
N SER A 104 -16.11 -2.47 12.69
CA SER A 104 -16.88 -3.42 13.49
C SER A 104 -16.15 -4.74 13.82
N GLY A 105 -14.90 -4.89 13.35
CA GLY A 105 -14.08 -6.08 13.59
C GLY A 105 -14.33 -7.25 12.64
N ASN A 106 -15.06 -7.07 11.56
CA ASN A 106 -15.23 -8.12 10.55
C ASN A 106 -14.03 -8.17 9.62
N LEU A 107 -13.55 -9.39 9.30
CA LEU A 107 -12.47 -9.57 8.34
C LEU A 107 -12.92 -9.10 6.96
N MET A 108 -12.16 -8.16 6.39
CA MET A 108 -12.37 -7.63 5.03
C MET A 108 -11.45 -8.27 4.00
N HIS A 109 -10.16 -8.32 4.33
CA HIS A 109 -9.12 -8.77 3.42
C HIS A 109 -8.00 -9.47 4.16
N PHE A 110 -7.33 -10.34 3.45
CA PHE A 110 -6.09 -10.96 3.86
C PHE A 110 -5.01 -10.64 2.82
N GLU A 111 -3.81 -10.29 3.25
CA GLU A 111 -2.71 -9.95 2.35
C GLU A 111 -1.49 -10.81 2.65
N VAL A 112 -0.86 -11.33 1.61
CA VAL A 112 0.38 -12.12 1.67
C VAL A 112 1.50 -11.32 1.05
N LYS A 113 2.62 -11.17 1.76
CA LYS A 113 3.88 -10.61 1.27
C LYS A 113 4.76 -11.74 0.72
N THR A 114 5.42 -11.50 -0.39
CA THR A 114 6.36 -12.48 -0.98
C THR A 114 7.72 -12.50 -0.30
N SER A 115 8.07 -11.41 0.40
CA SER A 115 9.34 -11.25 1.11
C SER A 115 9.16 -10.26 2.26
N LEU A 116 10.16 -10.16 3.14
CA LEU A 116 10.29 -9.12 4.16
C LEU A 116 11.33 -8.06 3.79
N SER A 117 12.10 -8.29 2.72
CA SER A 117 13.09 -7.35 2.20
C SER A 117 12.55 -6.61 0.99
N TYR A 118 12.76 -5.31 0.93
CA TYR A 118 12.36 -4.48 -0.21
C TYR A 118 13.26 -4.72 -1.43
N PRO A 119 12.72 -4.64 -2.66
CA PRO A 119 11.30 -4.56 -2.98
C PRO A 119 10.60 -5.90 -2.82
N TYR A 120 9.32 -5.89 -2.48
CA TYR A 120 8.51 -7.11 -2.43
C TYR A 120 7.09 -6.88 -2.92
N ARG A 121 6.49 -7.96 -3.41
CA ARG A 121 5.10 -7.96 -3.88
C ARG A 121 4.17 -8.36 -2.74
N THR A 122 2.95 -7.85 -2.81
CA THR A 122 1.86 -8.34 -1.97
C THR A 122 0.65 -8.70 -2.81
N TYR A 123 -0.11 -9.67 -2.33
CA TYR A 123 -1.36 -10.12 -2.94
C TYR A 123 -2.46 -10.03 -1.89
N LYS A 124 -3.47 -9.21 -2.15
CA LYS A 124 -4.61 -9.00 -1.25
C LYS A 124 -5.80 -9.79 -1.71
N TYR A 125 -6.40 -10.54 -0.80
CA TYR A 125 -7.52 -11.44 -1.05
C TYR A 125 -8.72 -11.08 -0.20
N ALA A 126 -9.94 -11.29 -0.76
CA ALA A 126 -11.16 -11.28 -0.01
C ALA A 126 -11.29 -12.58 0.84
N PRO A 127 -12.20 -12.64 1.85
CA PRO A 127 -12.39 -13.84 2.67
C PRO A 127 -12.77 -15.12 1.89
N ASN A 128 -13.31 -14.96 0.68
CA ASN A 128 -13.61 -16.07 -0.24
C ASN A 128 -12.41 -16.47 -1.13
N SER A 129 -11.21 -16.07 -0.78
CA SER A 129 -9.94 -16.34 -1.50
C SER A 129 -9.84 -15.70 -2.89
N LYS A 130 -10.75 -14.80 -3.27
CA LYS A 130 -10.62 -14.07 -4.54
C LYS A 130 -9.61 -12.95 -4.40
N LEU A 131 -8.67 -12.87 -5.35
CA LEU A 131 -7.71 -11.78 -5.45
C LEU A 131 -8.45 -10.44 -5.60
N VAL A 132 -8.12 -9.47 -4.77
CA VAL A 132 -8.68 -8.10 -4.80
C VAL A 132 -7.74 -7.17 -5.56
N ASN A 133 -6.49 -7.11 -5.13
CA ASN A 133 -5.44 -6.30 -5.77
C ASN A 133 -4.05 -6.90 -5.49
N MET A 134 -3.08 -6.35 -6.16
CA MET A 134 -1.66 -6.63 -5.98
C MET A 134 -0.93 -5.34 -5.63
N SER A 135 0.22 -5.42 -4.95
CA SER A 135 1.07 -4.25 -4.81
C SER A 135 2.56 -4.59 -4.91
N LEU A 136 3.34 -3.61 -5.34
CA LEU A 136 4.79 -3.61 -5.22
C LEU A 136 5.18 -2.60 -4.14
N ARG A 137 5.79 -3.11 -3.07
CA ARG A 137 6.31 -2.28 -1.99
C ARG A 137 7.80 -2.09 -2.17
N ILE A 138 8.22 -0.84 -2.39
CA ILE A 138 9.61 -0.50 -2.69
C ILE A 138 10.36 0.03 -1.47
N SER A 139 9.64 0.51 -0.45
CA SER A 139 10.23 0.93 0.83
C SER A 139 9.20 0.86 1.96
N ASP A 140 9.61 1.20 3.18
CA ASP A 140 8.71 1.39 4.33
C ASP A 140 7.68 2.51 4.08
N LYS A 141 8.00 3.46 3.20
CA LYS A 141 7.19 4.64 2.92
C LYS A 141 6.41 4.57 1.62
N GLU A 142 6.81 3.71 0.67
CA GLU A 142 6.27 3.75 -0.69
C GLU A 142 5.83 2.38 -1.21
N SER A 143 4.63 2.35 -1.83
CA SER A 143 4.13 1.19 -2.55
C SER A 143 3.10 1.57 -3.60
N TYR A 144 3.19 0.91 -4.76
CA TYR A 144 2.21 0.99 -5.84
C TYR A 144 1.19 -0.13 -5.71
N ILE A 145 -0.10 0.18 -5.94
CA ILE A 145 -1.21 -0.77 -5.87
C ILE A 145 -1.84 -0.90 -7.25
N PHE A 146 -2.06 -2.14 -7.67
CA PHE A 146 -2.57 -2.50 -8.98
C PHE A 146 -3.83 -3.36 -8.85
N ASP A 147 -4.77 -3.20 -9.77
CA ASP A 147 -5.89 -4.11 -9.93
C ASP A 147 -5.42 -5.49 -10.47
N LYS A 148 -6.37 -6.41 -10.66
CA LYS A 148 -6.06 -7.75 -11.19
C LYS A 148 -5.56 -7.75 -12.62
N GLN A 149 -5.81 -6.69 -13.37
CA GLN A 149 -5.38 -6.47 -14.74
C GLN A 149 -3.99 -5.80 -14.82
N GLY A 150 -3.45 -5.36 -13.67
CA GLY A 150 -2.17 -4.67 -13.59
C GLY A 150 -2.27 -3.16 -13.83
N ASN A 151 -3.48 -2.58 -13.82
CA ASN A 151 -3.61 -1.13 -13.87
C ASN A 151 -3.35 -0.53 -12.48
N MET A 152 -2.57 0.53 -12.41
CA MET A 152 -2.34 1.22 -11.13
C MET A 152 -3.64 1.88 -10.66
N ILE A 153 -4.05 1.58 -9.44
CA ILE A 153 -5.26 2.11 -8.82
C ILE A 153 -4.97 3.03 -7.64
N ALA A 154 -3.80 2.89 -7.01
CA ALA A 154 -3.40 3.74 -5.89
C ALA A 154 -1.88 3.70 -5.66
N HIS A 155 -1.39 4.73 -4.98
CA HIS A 155 0.01 4.87 -4.59
C HIS A 155 0.12 5.35 -3.15
N TRP A 156 0.76 4.56 -2.27
CA TRP A 156 1.13 5.00 -0.93
C TRP A 156 2.45 5.75 -0.95
N LEU A 157 2.44 6.96 -0.40
CA LEU A 157 3.64 7.73 -0.11
C LEU A 157 3.59 8.21 1.35
N GLY A 158 4.42 7.62 2.18
CA GLY A 158 4.40 7.85 3.62
C GLY A 158 3.07 7.42 4.25
N ARG A 159 2.36 8.38 4.83
CA ARG A 159 1.07 8.15 5.50
C ARG A 159 -0.13 8.32 4.58
N ASN A 160 0.04 8.82 3.36
CA ASN A 160 -1.02 9.14 2.44
C ASN A 160 -1.10 8.12 1.29
N CYS A 161 -2.31 7.77 0.90
CA CYS A 161 -2.62 7.00 -0.29
C CYS A 161 -3.26 7.93 -1.32
N TYR A 162 -2.75 7.91 -2.51
CA TYR A 162 -3.19 8.73 -3.63
C TYR A 162 -3.85 7.85 -4.70
N ASN A 163 -4.88 8.36 -5.35
CA ASN A 163 -5.42 7.73 -6.57
C ASN A 163 -4.59 8.14 -7.80
N SER A 164 -4.97 7.63 -8.98
CA SER A 164 -4.32 7.95 -10.26
C SER A 164 -4.40 9.44 -10.67
N LYS A 165 -5.25 10.24 -10.00
CA LYS A 165 -5.36 11.69 -10.21
C LYS A 165 -4.49 12.50 -9.24
N GLY A 166 -3.76 11.85 -8.34
CA GLY A 166 -2.97 12.50 -7.29
C GLY A 166 -3.80 13.01 -6.09
N GLU A 167 -5.06 12.60 -5.95
CA GLU A 167 -5.92 12.97 -4.83
C GLU A 167 -5.70 12.01 -3.65
N ILE A 168 -5.66 12.52 -2.42
CA ILE A 168 -5.56 11.67 -1.22
C ILE A 168 -6.89 10.97 -0.99
N ILE A 169 -6.90 9.65 -1.12
CA ILE A 169 -8.08 8.80 -0.90
C ILE A 169 -8.08 8.11 0.47
N MET A 170 -6.91 7.99 1.11
CA MET A 170 -6.79 7.36 2.41
C MET A 170 -5.56 7.87 3.18
N ARG A 171 -5.62 7.82 4.51
CA ARG A 171 -4.47 8.05 5.39
C ARG A 171 -4.32 6.89 6.35
N ARG A 172 -3.07 6.62 6.79
CA ARG A 172 -2.77 5.57 7.78
C ARG A 172 -1.99 6.12 8.96
N LYS A 173 -2.22 5.50 10.14
CA LYS A 173 -1.39 5.62 11.34
C LYS A 173 -0.93 4.24 11.76
N ILE A 174 0.36 4.07 12.02
CA ILE A 174 0.97 2.80 12.43
C ILE A 174 1.25 2.86 13.92
N TYR A 175 1.04 1.73 14.60
CA TYR A 175 1.28 1.51 16.02
C TYR A 175 2.10 0.22 16.15
N ASP A 176 3.30 0.31 16.69
CA ASP A 176 4.32 -0.74 16.83
C ASP A 176 5.03 -0.72 18.19
#